data_574d4452a33afaca17158b3385286a9c
#
_entry.id   574d4452a33afaca17158b3385286a9c
#
_cell.length_a   1.000
_cell.length_b   1.000
_cell.length_c   1.000
_cell.angle_alpha   90.00
_cell.angle_beta   90.00
_cell.angle_gamma   90.00
#
_symmetry.space_group_name_H-M   'P 1'
#
loop_
_entity.id
_entity.type
_entity.pdbx_description
1 polymer ?
#
loop_
_entity_poly.entity_id
_entity_poly.type
_entity_poly.pdbx_seq_one_letter_code
_entity_poly.pdbx_strand_id
1 'polypeptide(L)'
;MPTSVHDATQWRSIKDIYKKDASTWQRTKAVYVKDGATWRKVHEALSATASASGGFPLTASGPSGTTITTTASADVTAAGGWPPYSYSWVEISYSGNPLDTRFADSPSSSSSTFSASSTAGSGGTSLFRCTITDTLGSRSIPVTIDVYVNFDFV
;
A
#
# COMPACT_ATOMS: atom_id res chain seq x y z
N MET A 1 5.60 15.34 -16.11
CA MET A 1 4.76 16.56 -16.14
C MET A 1 3.37 16.19 -15.67
N PRO A 2 2.79 16.88 -14.70
CA PRO A 2 1.42 16.61 -14.30
C PRO A 2 0.47 16.96 -15.45
N THR A 3 -0.53 16.14 -15.68
CA THR A 3 -1.61 16.43 -16.62
C THR A 3 -2.48 17.52 -16.02
N SER A 4 -2.65 18.63 -16.72
CA SER A 4 -3.41 19.77 -16.22
C SER A 4 -4.43 20.23 -17.26
N VAL A 5 -5.52 20.85 -16.81
CA VAL A 5 -6.53 21.49 -17.61
C VAL A 5 -6.49 22.99 -17.34
N HIS A 6 -6.55 23.80 -18.39
CA HIS A 6 -6.66 25.25 -18.29
C HIS A 6 -8.13 25.63 -18.12
N ASP A 7 -8.45 26.24 -16.98
CA ASP A 7 -9.78 26.76 -16.67
C ASP A 7 -9.70 28.29 -16.63
N ALA A 8 -10.23 28.91 -17.67
CA ALA A 8 -10.35 30.37 -17.86
C ALA A 8 -9.09 31.20 -17.49
N THR A 9 -8.52 31.02 -16.30
CA THR A 9 -7.40 31.83 -15.81
C THR A 9 -6.30 31.02 -15.11
N GLN A 10 -6.50 29.71 -14.90
CA GLN A 10 -5.54 28.89 -14.14
C GLN A 10 -5.36 27.48 -14.71
N TRP A 11 -4.12 26.97 -14.67
CA TRP A 11 -3.81 25.57 -14.90
C TRP A 11 -4.16 24.76 -13.65
N ARG A 12 -5.08 23.79 -13.79
CA ARG A 12 -5.45 22.86 -12.70
C ARG A 12 -4.94 21.47 -13.00
N SER A 13 -4.33 20.84 -12.00
CA SER A 13 -3.94 19.42 -12.12
C SER A 13 -5.17 18.55 -12.25
N ILE A 14 -5.15 17.62 -13.20
CA ILE A 14 -6.20 16.60 -13.35
C ILE A 14 -5.96 15.56 -12.25
N LYS A 15 -6.97 15.36 -11.42
CA LYS A 15 -6.95 14.44 -10.29
C LYS A 15 -7.05 12.98 -10.74
N ASP A 16 -8.05 12.70 -11.54
CA ASP A 16 -8.34 11.41 -12.16
C ASP A 16 -9.10 11.59 -13.45
N ILE A 17 -8.93 10.65 -14.36
CA ILE A 17 -9.64 10.62 -15.65
C ILE A 17 -10.57 9.40 -15.64
N TYR A 18 -11.85 9.65 -15.91
CA TYR A 18 -12.87 8.63 -16.02
C TYR A 18 -13.40 8.58 -17.45
N LYS A 19 -13.64 7.38 -17.96
CA LYS A 19 -14.46 7.16 -19.15
C LYS A 19 -15.84 6.68 -18.74
N LYS A 20 -16.87 7.14 -19.44
CA LYS A 20 -18.23 6.61 -19.29
C LYS A 20 -18.41 5.44 -20.24
N ASP A 21 -18.81 4.29 -19.70
CA ASP A 21 -19.17 3.11 -20.46
C ASP A 21 -20.64 2.79 -20.15
N ALA A 22 -21.50 3.00 -21.15
CA ALA A 22 -22.96 2.97 -20.99
C ALA A 22 -23.44 3.83 -19.81
N SER A 23 -23.81 3.25 -18.69
CA SER A 23 -24.29 3.94 -17.49
C SER A 23 -23.25 4.10 -16.37
N THR A 24 -22.05 3.50 -16.53
CA THR A 24 -21.04 3.43 -15.46
C THR A 24 -19.82 4.28 -15.77
N TRP A 25 -19.36 5.06 -14.78
CA TRP A 25 -18.08 5.77 -14.85
C TRP A 25 -16.95 4.86 -14.40
N GLN A 26 -15.96 4.62 -15.26
CA GLN A 26 -14.80 3.80 -14.98
C GLN A 26 -13.53 4.66 -14.92
N ARG A 27 -12.71 4.49 -13.88
CA ARG A 27 -11.42 5.14 -13.76
C ARG A 27 -10.49 4.70 -14.88
N THR A 28 -9.87 5.66 -15.55
CA THR A 28 -8.91 5.37 -16.62
C THR A 28 -7.57 5.01 -16.01
N LYS A 29 -7.02 3.85 -16.37
CA LYS A 29 -5.71 3.38 -15.85
C LYS A 29 -4.54 4.21 -16.39
N ALA A 30 -4.59 4.58 -17.67
CA ALA A 30 -3.56 5.41 -18.30
C ALA A 30 -4.15 6.23 -19.46
N VAL A 31 -3.55 7.39 -19.72
CA VAL A 31 -3.86 8.23 -20.88
C VAL A 31 -2.58 8.44 -21.66
N TYR A 32 -2.69 8.34 -22.98
CA TYR A 32 -1.60 8.58 -23.91
C TYR A 32 -1.97 9.71 -24.86
N VAL A 33 -0.99 10.50 -25.25
CA VAL A 33 -1.09 11.50 -26.33
C VAL A 33 -0.19 11.07 -27.46
N LYS A 34 -0.70 11.14 -28.69
CA LYS A 34 0.08 10.87 -29.89
C LYS A 34 0.89 12.12 -30.26
N ASP A 35 2.20 11.97 -30.33
CA ASP A 35 3.15 13.00 -30.76
C ASP A 35 3.89 12.47 -32.00
N GLY A 36 3.48 12.91 -33.17
CA GLY A 36 3.95 12.36 -34.43
C GLY A 36 3.63 10.86 -34.57
N ALA A 37 4.66 10.02 -34.70
CA ALA A 37 4.53 8.57 -34.78
C ALA A 37 4.55 7.87 -33.40
N THR A 38 4.81 8.60 -32.30
CA THR A 38 5.03 8.03 -30.96
C THR A 38 3.86 8.32 -30.03
N TRP A 39 3.42 7.30 -29.27
CA TRP A 39 2.47 7.45 -28.18
C TRP A 39 3.20 7.75 -26.88
N ARG A 40 2.90 8.90 -26.26
CA ARG A 40 3.48 9.29 -24.96
C ARG A 40 2.44 9.14 -23.87
N LYS A 41 2.79 8.41 -22.80
CA LYS A 41 1.95 8.29 -21.61
C LYS A 41 1.94 9.64 -20.86
N VAL A 42 0.77 10.21 -20.64
CA VAL A 42 0.58 11.50 -19.94
C VAL A 42 -0.12 11.36 -18.61
N HIS A 43 -0.76 10.22 -18.36
CA HIS A 43 -1.38 9.88 -17.08
C HIS A 43 -1.34 8.37 -16.86
N GLU A 44 -1.08 7.97 -15.62
CA GLU A 44 -1.21 6.60 -15.12
C GLU A 44 -1.76 6.66 -13.70
N ALA A 45 -2.80 5.88 -13.42
CA ALA A 45 -3.35 5.80 -12.07
C ALA A 45 -2.35 5.15 -11.12
N LEU A 46 -2.30 5.62 -9.87
CA LEU A 46 -1.51 4.98 -8.82
C LEU A 46 -1.94 3.52 -8.67
N SER A 47 -0.98 2.63 -8.64
CA SER A 47 -1.12 1.20 -8.40
C SER A 47 0.00 0.71 -7.48
N ALA A 48 -0.19 -0.43 -6.83
CA ALA A 48 0.84 -1.05 -6.02
C ALA A 48 0.73 -2.57 -6.04
N THR A 49 1.85 -3.23 -5.81
CA THR A 49 1.95 -4.68 -5.60
C THR A 49 2.77 -4.95 -4.35
N ALA A 50 2.48 -6.05 -3.65
CA ALA A 50 3.30 -6.52 -2.54
C ALA A 50 4.00 -7.82 -2.89
N SER A 51 5.20 -7.99 -2.37
CA SER A 51 5.99 -9.21 -2.43
C SER A 51 6.66 -9.47 -1.08
N ALA A 52 7.02 -10.73 -0.83
CA ALA A 52 7.82 -11.13 0.32
C ALA A 52 8.72 -12.31 -0.08
N SER A 53 9.93 -12.36 0.47
CA SER A 53 10.78 -13.54 0.36
C SER A 53 10.10 -14.70 1.08
N GLY A 54 9.75 -15.76 0.36
CA GLY A 54 8.97 -16.89 0.90
C GLY A 54 7.46 -16.78 0.71
N GLY A 55 6.95 -15.63 0.20
CA GLY A 55 5.52 -15.43 -0.07
C GLY A 55 4.73 -14.98 1.17
N PHE A 56 3.41 -14.98 1.02
CA PHE A 56 2.46 -14.65 2.10
C PHE A 56 1.65 -15.90 2.52
N PRO A 57 1.19 -16.01 3.79
CA PRO A 57 1.38 -15.05 4.90
C PRO A 57 2.83 -15.03 5.40
N LEU A 58 3.26 -13.88 5.94
CA LEU A 58 4.51 -13.81 6.69
C LEU A 58 4.37 -14.54 8.02
N THR A 59 5.49 -15.04 8.57
CA THR A 59 5.48 -15.77 9.84
C THR A 59 6.58 -15.27 10.78
N ALA A 60 6.26 -15.23 12.07
CA ALA A 60 7.22 -15.06 13.16
C ALA A 60 6.92 -16.10 14.23
N SER A 61 7.95 -16.73 14.78
CA SER A 61 7.81 -17.75 15.83
C SER A 61 8.91 -17.58 16.87
N GLY A 62 8.58 -17.82 18.14
CA GLY A 62 9.54 -17.73 19.21
C GLY A 62 8.90 -17.85 20.60
N PRO A 63 9.71 -17.79 21.69
CA PRO A 63 9.23 -18.00 23.04
C PRO A 63 8.31 -16.87 23.51
N SER A 64 7.28 -17.24 24.30
CA SER A 64 6.44 -16.28 25.01
C SER A 64 7.27 -15.41 25.97
N GLY A 65 6.82 -14.19 26.25
CA GLY A 65 7.55 -13.20 27.05
C GLY A 65 8.68 -12.48 26.30
N THR A 66 8.87 -12.76 25.01
CA THR A 66 9.83 -12.05 24.16
C THR A 66 9.12 -11.33 23.02
N THR A 67 9.84 -10.44 22.35
CA THR A 67 9.38 -9.90 21.07
C THR A 67 9.86 -10.80 19.94
N ILE A 68 8.95 -11.25 19.10
CA ILE A 68 9.24 -12.01 17.89
C ILE A 68 9.01 -11.15 16.65
N THR A 69 9.84 -11.33 15.63
CA THR A 69 9.80 -10.54 14.40
C THR A 69 9.80 -11.46 13.19
N THR A 70 9.06 -11.10 12.14
CA THR A 70 9.09 -11.84 10.87
C THR A 70 10.50 -11.85 10.28
N THR A 71 10.92 -12.99 9.76
CA THR A 71 12.24 -13.14 9.11
C THR A 71 12.29 -12.47 7.73
N ALA A 72 11.15 -12.35 7.08
CA ALA A 72 11.01 -11.68 5.80
C ALA A 72 10.22 -10.37 5.97
N SER A 73 10.52 -9.39 5.12
CA SER A 73 9.74 -8.15 4.98
C SER A 73 8.59 -8.32 3.99
N ALA A 74 7.55 -7.51 4.16
CA ALA A 74 6.64 -7.19 3.07
C ALA A 74 7.19 -5.99 2.32
N ASP A 75 7.41 -6.14 1.03
CA ASP A 75 7.95 -5.11 0.15
C ASP A 75 6.84 -4.62 -0.79
N VAL A 76 6.53 -3.33 -0.75
CA VAL A 76 5.50 -2.70 -1.58
C VAL A 76 6.17 -1.89 -2.68
N THR A 77 5.84 -2.22 -3.92
CA THR A 77 6.26 -1.47 -5.10
C THR A 77 5.07 -0.68 -5.64
N ALA A 78 5.19 0.65 -5.62
CA ALA A 78 4.21 1.56 -6.19
C ALA A 78 4.59 1.93 -7.63
N ALA A 79 3.58 2.12 -8.48
CA ALA A 79 3.75 2.54 -9.87
C ALA A 79 2.60 3.48 -10.28
N GLY A 80 2.84 4.31 -11.29
CA GLY A 80 1.85 5.31 -11.71
C GLY A 80 1.74 6.48 -10.72
N GLY A 81 0.65 7.25 -10.79
CA GLY A 81 0.48 8.42 -9.95
C GLY A 81 1.58 9.48 -10.11
N TRP A 82 1.88 10.19 -9.05
CA TRP A 82 2.90 11.25 -8.98
C TRP A 82 3.89 10.98 -7.86
N PRO A 83 5.08 10.43 -8.15
CA PRO A 83 6.11 10.22 -7.14
C PRO A 83 6.66 11.55 -6.59
N PRO A 84 7.31 11.57 -5.39
CA PRO A 84 7.56 10.41 -4.53
C PRO A 84 6.28 9.89 -3.84
N TYR A 85 6.32 8.61 -3.44
CA TYR A 85 5.22 7.98 -2.73
C TYR A 85 5.48 8.01 -1.22
N SER A 86 4.40 8.05 -0.45
CA SER A 86 4.41 7.83 0.99
C SER A 86 3.65 6.56 1.35
N TYR A 87 4.06 5.91 2.42
CA TYR A 87 3.56 4.63 2.89
C TYR A 87 3.10 4.76 4.33
N SER A 88 2.07 4.03 4.71
CA SER A 88 1.59 3.96 6.09
C SER A 88 1.06 2.56 6.38
N TRP A 89 1.75 1.83 7.26
CA TRP A 89 1.34 0.51 7.73
C TRP A 89 0.55 0.62 9.01
N VAL A 90 -0.62 0.01 9.06
CA VAL A 90 -1.51 -0.02 10.23
C VAL A 90 -2.07 -1.43 10.37
N GLU A 91 -2.14 -1.95 11.61
CA GLU A 91 -2.89 -3.16 11.90
C GLU A 91 -4.39 -2.89 11.78
N ILE A 92 -5.10 -3.74 11.04
CA ILE A 92 -6.54 -3.64 10.81
C ILE A 92 -7.31 -4.59 11.71
N SER A 93 -6.79 -5.80 11.91
CA SER A 93 -7.42 -6.82 12.76
C SER A 93 -6.41 -7.83 13.26
N TYR A 94 -6.76 -8.50 14.35
CA TYR A 94 -6.00 -9.60 14.94
C TYR A 94 -6.95 -10.69 15.45
N SER A 95 -6.58 -11.94 15.22
CA SER A 95 -7.29 -13.12 15.71
C SER A 95 -6.46 -13.87 16.75
N GLY A 96 -6.23 -13.29 17.91
CA GLY A 96 -5.44 -13.87 18.98
C GLY A 96 -5.74 -13.21 20.31
N ASN A 97 -4.81 -13.29 21.27
CA ASN A 97 -5.00 -12.63 22.56
C ASN A 97 -4.99 -11.11 22.42
N PRO A 98 -6.05 -10.39 22.83
CA PRO A 98 -6.13 -8.92 22.67
C PRO A 98 -5.07 -8.16 23.50
N LEU A 99 -4.41 -8.81 24.45
CA LEU A 99 -3.33 -8.21 25.26
C LEU A 99 -1.96 -8.24 24.56
N ASP A 100 -1.83 -8.95 23.44
CA ASP A 100 -0.61 -8.96 22.65
C ASP A 100 -0.39 -7.59 21.99
N THR A 101 0.85 -7.14 21.96
CA THR A 101 1.25 -5.95 21.19
C THR A 101 1.80 -6.36 19.83
N ARG A 102 1.39 -5.68 18.78
CA ARG A 102 1.79 -5.95 17.40
C ARG A 102 1.99 -4.64 16.65
N PHE A 103 3.02 -4.59 15.83
CA PHE A 103 3.33 -3.38 15.06
C PHE A 103 4.17 -3.72 13.82
N ALA A 104 4.12 -2.80 12.85
CA ALA A 104 5.07 -2.77 11.74
C ALA A 104 6.35 -2.07 12.20
N ASP A 105 7.51 -2.67 11.99
CA ASP A 105 8.79 -2.14 12.47
C ASP A 105 9.21 -0.88 11.74
N SER A 106 8.77 -0.73 10.48
CA SER A 106 9.01 0.44 9.63
C SER A 106 7.70 0.99 9.07
N PRO A 107 6.86 1.64 9.90
CA PRO A 107 5.47 1.96 9.55
C PRO A 107 5.32 2.98 8.42
N SER A 108 6.37 3.72 8.08
CA SER A 108 6.35 4.73 7.00
C SER A 108 7.22 4.33 5.79
N SER A 109 7.73 3.10 5.74
CA SER A 109 8.58 2.60 4.66
C SER A 109 7.79 1.77 3.64
N SER A 110 8.30 1.69 2.41
CA SER A 110 7.82 0.74 1.41
C SER A 110 8.10 -0.72 1.77
N SER A 111 9.00 -0.96 2.72
CA SER A 111 9.37 -2.29 3.22
C SER A 111 9.26 -2.31 4.73
N SER A 112 8.61 -3.34 5.30
CA SER A 112 8.51 -3.52 6.74
C SER A 112 8.53 -5.00 7.11
N THR A 113 9.23 -5.32 8.19
CA THR A 113 9.01 -6.50 9.01
C THR A 113 7.91 -6.20 10.04
N PHE A 114 7.43 -7.23 10.72
CA PHE A 114 6.34 -7.11 11.69
C PHE A 114 6.72 -7.84 12.97
N SER A 115 6.53 -7.16 14.09
CA SER A 115 6.86 -7.68 15.41
C SER A 115 5.62 -7.83 16.27
N ALA A 116 5.68 -8.81 17.16
CA ALA A 116 4.69 -9.01 18.20
C ALA A 116 5.34 -9.42 19.51
N SER A 117 4.68 -9.10 20.64
CA SER A 117 5.04 -9.62 21.95
C SER A 117 3.78 -10.11 22.66
N SER A 118 3.88 -11.27 23.32
CA SER A 118 2.82 -11.89 24.10
C SER A 118 3.39 -12.44 25.39
N THR A 119 2.65 -12.26 26.48
CA THR A 119 2.97 -12.87 27.79
C THR A 119 2.20 -14.17 28.03
N ALA A 120 1.22 -14.49 27.18
CA ALA A 120 0.27 -15.59 27.38
C ALA A 120 0.58 -16.86 26.58
N GLY A 121 1.64 -16.86 25.76
CA GLY A 121 2.06 -18.04 25.01
C GLY A 121 1.06 -18.51 23.94
N SER A 122 0.23 -17.60 23.43
CA SER A 122 -0.72 -17.90 22.36
C SER A 122 -0.42 -17.05 21.14
N GLY A 123 -0.42 -17.66 19.95
CA GLY A 123 -0.25 -16.97 18.68
C GLY A 123 -1.57 -16.49 18.08
N GLY A 124 -1.47 -15.89 16.91
CA GLY A 124 -2.63 -15.43 16.14
C GLY A 124 -2.22 -14.84 14.80
N THR A 125 -3.22 -14.46 14.01
CA THR A 125 -3.03 -13.84 12.70
C THR A 125 -3.41 -12.38 12.74
N SER A 126 -2.50 -11.51 12.35
CA SER A 126 -2.75 -10.07 12.12
C SER A 126 -2.95 -9.78 10.64
N LEU A 127 -3.84 -8.84 10.36
CA LEU A 127 -3.99 -8.19 9.07
C LEU A 127 -3.39 -6.78 9.15
N PHE A 128 -2.30 -6.55 8.46
CA PHE A 128 -1.71 -5.22 8.29
C PHE A 128 -2.08 -4.65 6.93
N ARG A 129 -2.41 -3.37 6.91
CA ARG A 129 -2.69 -2.61 5.69
C ARG A 129 -1.62 -1.56 5.46
N CYS A 130 -1.03 -1.57 4.27
CA CYS A 130 -0.22 -0.48 3.76
C CYS A 130 -1.09 0.44 2.92
N THR A 131 -1.17 1.71 3.29
CA THR A 131 -1.79 2.76 2.47
C THR A 131 -0.69 3.51 1.73
N ILE A 132 -0.79 3.57 0.41
CA ILE A 132 0.15 4.25 -0.48
C ILE A 132 -0.51 5.51 -1.02
N THR A 133 0.17 6.65 -0.86
CA THR A 133 -0.24 7.94 -1.43
C THR A 133 0.90 8.53 -2.24
N ASP A 134 0.56 9.30 -3.26
CA ASP A 134 1.51 10.05 -4.07
C ASP A 134 1.59 11.52 -3.61
N THR A 135 2.41 12.33 -4.30
CA THR A 135 2.59 13.76 -3.94
C THR A 135 1.34 14.61 -4.07
N LEU A 136 0.31 14.16 -4.77
CA LEU A 136 -0.98 14.84 -4.79
C LEU A 136 -1.76 14.68 -3.48
N GLY A 137 -1.37 13.73 -2.62
CA GLY A 137 -1.97 13.49 -1.31
C GLY A 137 -3.49 13.30 -1.41
N SER A 138 -4.26 14.16 -0.72
CA SER A 138 -5.72 14.11 -0.75
C SER A 138 -6.36 14.34 -2.13
N ARG A 139 -5.58 14.71 -3.15
CA ARG A 139 -6.04 14.89 -4.52
C ARG A 139 -5.93 13.64 -5.37
N SER A 140 -5.19 12.61 -4.92
CA SER A 140 -5.18 11.29 -5.55
C SER A 140 -6.00 10.30 -4.72
N ILE A 141 -6.35 9.16 -5.34
CA ILE A 141 -7.00 8.06 -4.62
C ILE A 141 -5.88 7.18 -4.07
N PRO A 142 -5.78 7.01 -2.75
CA PRO A 142 -4.80 6.11 -2.15
C PRO A 142 -5.03 4.67 -2.63
N VAL A 143 -3.95 3.92 -2.73
CA VAL A 143 -3.98 2.47 -2.98
C VAL A 143 -3.66 1.77 -1.67
N THR A 144 -4.35 0.68 -1.38
CA THR A 144 -4.09 -0.14 -0.19
C THR A 144 -3.66 -1.54 -0.57
N ILE A 145 -2.74 -2.09 0.21
CA ILE A 145 -2.28 -3.48 0.15
C ILE A 145 -2.46 -4.09 1.53
N ASP A 146 -3.08 -5.25 1.58
CA ASP A 146 -3.30 -6.01 2.80
C ASP A 146 -2.32 -7.19 2.87
N VAL A 147 -1.69 -7.38 4.03
CA VAL A 147 -0.70 -8.42 4.32
C VAL A 147 -1.12 -9.18 5.59
N TYR A 148 -1.20 -10.50 5.48
CA TYR A 148 -1.41 -11.37 6.63
C TYR A 148 -0.08 -11.78 7.26
N VAL A 149 -0.02 -11.72 8.59
CA VAL A 149 1.14 -12.10 9.41
C VAL A 149 0.68 -13.05 10.49
N ASN A 150 1.29 -14.23 10.55
CA ASN A 150 1.06 -15.22 11.59
C ASN A 150 2.15 -15.08 12.65
N PHE A 151 1.74 -14.89 13.90
CA PHE A 151 2.61 -14.91 15.07
C PHE A 151 2.34 -16.19 15.86
N ASP A 152 3.42 -16.92 16.20
CA ASP A 152 3.36 -18.19 16.92
C ASP A 152 4.30 -18.12 18.13
N PHE A 153 3.70 -18.08 19.34
CA PHE A 153 4.41 -18.07 20.61
C PHE A 153 4.40 -19.46 21.22
N VAL A 154 5.58 -20.03 21.43
CA VAL A 154 5.81 -21.38 21.95
C VAL A 154 6.43 -21.38 23.38
#